data_4f62d2a6f0f534066e8d47f108450234
#
_entry.id   4f62d2a6f0f534066e8d47f108450234
#
_cell.length_a   1.000
_cell.length_b   1.000
_cell.length_c   1.000
_cell.angle_alpha   90.00
_cell.angle_beta   90.00
_cell.angle_gamma   90.00
#
_symmetry.space_group_name_H-M   'P 1'
#
loop_
_entity.id
_entity.type
_entity.pdbx_description
1 polymer ?
#
loop_
_entity_poly.entity_id
_entity_poly.type
_entity_poly.pdbx_seq_one_letter_code
_entity_poly.pdbx_strand_id
1 'polypeptide(L)'
;VEQKEETPETIRVLLTTTDFAEKEHDEVKVRSEKPFVVKAGESEKRCEGGEELCIRAVDMSAETITIHSAEEAKLEITSIKRGERIPSYRGTLELKKNGKKIRIINELPLEQYLYGVLPSEMPAEYPEAALRAQAVCARSYAEKQKQNNRLKEYDAQVDDSVAYQVYQSQPEDERANKAVDDTKGLVVCSGNILASTYFFATSCGVTTSSDSVLFTNKEISYLAGQVQSTDISD
;
A
#
# COMPACT_ATOMS: atom_id res chain seq x y z
N VAL A 1 22.12 8.29 27.13
CA VAL A 1 20.81 8.31 26.47
C VAL A 1 20.86 7.20 25.45
N GLU A 2 20.32 6.03 25.81
CA GLU A 2 20.14 4.91 24.87
C GLU A 2 19.12 5.36 23.83
N GLN A 3 19.54 5.48 22.57
CA GLN A 3 18.63 5.58 21.44
C GLN A 3 17.97 4.20 21.35
N LYS A 4 16.72 4.07 21.79
CA LYS A 4 15.86 2.98 21.37
C LYS A 4 15.81 3.04 19.85
N GLU A 5 16.27 2.00 19.17
CA GLU A 5 15.92 1.77 17.77
C GLU A 5 14.39 1.65 17.73
N GLU A 6 13.73 2.70 17.27
CA GLU A 6 12.30 2.64 16.98
C GLU A 6 12.15 1.65 15.82
N THR A 7 11.53 0.51 16.09
CA THR A 7 11.10 -0.40 15.03
C THR A 7 10.25 0.40 14.04
N PRO A 8 10.58 0.40 12.75
CA PRO A 8 9.85 1.20 11.77
C PRO A 8 8.37 0.80 11.80
N GLU A 9 7.53 1.81 11.80
CA GLU A 9 6.08 1.63 11.82
C GLU A 9 5.63 0.92 10.54
N THR A 10 5.01 -0.26 10.67
CA THR A 10 4.58 -1.09 9.54
C THR A 10 3.11 -0.86 9.19
N ILE A 11 2.76 -1.22 7.96
CA ILE A 11 1.40 -1.32 7.46
C ILE A 11 1.18 -2.74 6.91
N ARG A 12 -0.04 -3.25 7.04
CA ARG A 12 -0.46 -4.55 6.54
C ARG A 12 -1.49 -4.36 5.44
N VAL A 13 -1.15 -4.79 4.24
CA VAL A 13 -1.93 -4.60 3.01
C VAL A 13 -2.51 -5.94 2.56
N LEU A 14 -3.82 -6.06 2.48
CA LEU A 14 -4.48 -7.22 1.88
C LEU A 14 -4.33 -7.15 0.36
N LEU A 15 -3.64 -8.12 -0.22
CA LEU A 15 -3.44 -8.18 -1.66
C LEU A 15 -4.59 -8.94 -2.35
N THR A 16 -5.18 -8.31 -3.34
CA THR A 16 -6.27 -8.87 -4.14
C THR A 16 -5.76 -9.61 -5.37
N THR A 17 -6.61 -10.39 -6.02
CA THR A 17 -6.29 -11.12 -7.25
C THR A 17 -6.07 -10.16 -8.44
N THR A 18 -5.86 -10.71 -9.62
CA THR A 18 -5.64 -9.93 -10.85
C THR A 18 -6.69 -8.82 -11.00
N ASP A 19 -6.20 -7.59 -11.29
CA ASP A 19 -6.99 -6.38 -11.49
C ASP A 19 -7.98 -6.07 -10.35
N PHE A 20 -7.57 -6.39 -9.11
CA PHE A 20 -8.29 -6.08 -7.87
C PHE A 20 -9.66 -6.78 -7.73
N ALA A 21 -9.84 -7.96 -8.35
CA ALA A 21 -11.14 -8.61 -8.44
C ALA A 21 -11.60 -9.25 -7.12
N GLU A 22 -10.75 -10.09 -6.49
CA GLU A 22 -11.11 -10.89 -5.33
C GLU A 22 -10.06 -10.77 -4.22
N LYS A 23 -10.48 -10.99 -2.97
CA LYS A 23 -9.61 -10.93 -1.78
C LYS A 23 -8.93 -12.26 -1.45
N GLU A 24 -9.28 -13.32 -2.13
CA GLU A 24 -8.82 -14.68 -1.86
C GLU A 24 -8.33 -15.35 -3.14
N HIS A 25 -7.22 -16.06 -3.05
CA HIS A 25 -6.49 -16.66 -4.17
C HIS A 25 -6.66 -18.17 -4.17
N ASP A 26 -6.78 -18.80 -5.35
CA ASP A 26 -6.76 -20.25 -5.50
C ASP A 26 -5.36 -20.82 -5.35
N GLU A 27 -4.37 -20.11 -5.89
CA GLU A 27 -2.95 -20.42 -5.78
C GLU A 27 -2.14 -19.12 -5.71
N VAL A 28 -0.97 -19.20 -5.13
CA VAL A 28 0.00 -18.10 -5.04
C VAL A 28 1.31 -18.58 -5.61
N LYS A 29 1.80 -17.88 -6.66
CA LYS A 29 3.12 -18.12 -7.23
C LYS A 29 4.02 -16.95 -6.91
N VAL A 30 5.16 -17.24 -6.27
CA VAL A 30 6.12 -16.24 -5.82
C VAL A 30 7.46 -16.50 -6.43
N ARG A 31 8.12 -15.44 -6.90
CA ARG A 31 9.49 -15.44 -7.39
C ARG A 31 10.22 -14.20 -6.90
N SER A 32 11.54 -14.28 -6.81
CA SER A 32 12.41 -13.13 -6.56
C SER A 32 13.70 -13.28 -7.38
N GLU A 33 14.33 -12.17 -7.74
CA GLU A 33 15.66 -12.17 -8.36
C GLU A 33 16.76 -12.65 -7.40
N LYS A 34 16.52 -12.48 -6.10
CA LYS A 34 17.44 -12.86 -5.02
C LYS A 34 16.87 -14.04 -4.24
N PRO A 35 17.70 -14.77 -3.47
CA PRO A 35 17.21 -15.82 -2.60
C PRO A 35 16.15 -15.30 -1.63
N PHE A 36 15.17 -16.13 -1.34
CA PHE A 36 14.12 -15.84 -0.39
C PHE A 36 13.83 -17.03 0.53
N VAL A 37 13.26 -16.74 1.68
CA VAL A 37 13.01 -17.71 2.74
C VAL A 37 11.51 -17.86 2.92
N VAL A 38 11.07 -19.10 3.03
CA VAL A 38 9.69 -19.51 3.27
C VAL A 38 9.61 -20.20 4.62
N LYS A 39 8.82 -19.68 5.54
CA LYS A 39 8.59 -20.25 6.87
C LYS A 39 7.16 -20.76 7.00
N ALA A 40 7.01 -22.01 7.42
CA ALA A 40 5.73 -22.65 7.69
C ALA A 40 5.78 -23.32 9.08
N GLY A 41 5.29 -22.63 10.11
CA GLY A 41 5.48 -23.03 11.49
C GLY A 41 6.98 -23.07 11.85
N GLU A 42 7.48 -24.23 12.30
CA GLU A 42 8.91 -24.41 12.62
C GLU A 42 9.78 -24.77 11.39
N SER A 43 9.16 -25.09 10.26
CA SER A 43 9.87 -25.43 9.04
C SER A 43 10.30 -24.18 8.28
N GLU A 44 11.54 -24.18 7.79
CA GLU A 44 12.10 -23.13 6.96
C GLU A 44 12.69 -23.73 5.68
N LYS A 45 12.34 -23.15 4.53
CA LYS A 45 12.91 -23.50 3.23
C LYS A 45 13.52 -22.25 2.61
N ARG A 46 14.75 -22.35 2.13
CA ARG A 46 15.39 -21.34 1.28
C ARG A 46 15.13 -21.70 -0.18
N CYS A 47 14.67 -20.72 -0.96
CA CYS A 47 14.55 -20.78 -2.41
C CYS A 47 15.63 -19.91 -3.04
N GLU A 48 16.18 -20.33 -4.17
CA GLU A 48 17.23 -19.58 -4.86
C GLU A 48 16.63 -18.48 -5.75
N GLY A 49 17.45 -17.48 -6.07
CA GLY A 49 17.06 -16.40 -6.98
C GLY A 49 16.62 -16.94 -8.34
N GLY A 50 15.50 -16.47 -8.87
CA GLY A 50 14.87 -16.94 -10.10
C GLY A 50 13.98 -18.18 -9.96
N GLU A 51 14.02 -18.89 -8.84
CA GLU A 51 13.09 -19.98 -8.56
C GLU A 51 11.67 -19.47 -8.40
N GLU A 52 10.69 -20.13 -9.02
CA GLU A 52 9.26 -19.86 -8.79
C GLU A 52 8.67 -20.90 -7.85
N LEU A 53 8.10 -20.45 -6.75
CA LEU A 53 7.41 -21.29 -5.78
C LEU A 53 5.90 -21.16 -5.97
N CYS A 54 5.20 -22.30 -6.17
CA CYS A 54 3.75 -22.36 -6.23
C CYS A 54 3.20 -22.91 -4.91
N ILE A 55 2.23 -22.22 -4.31
CA ILE A 55 1.58 -22.59 -3.06
C ILE A 55 0.07 -22.62 -3.28
N ARG A 56 -0.57 -23.74 -2.93
CA ARG A 56 -2.04 -23.89 -2.89
C ARG A 56 -2.46 -24.18 -1.46
N ALA A 57 -3.65 -23.75 -1.08
CA ALA A 57 -4.19 -23.95 0.27
C ALA A 57 -4.17 -25.43 0.71
N VAL A 58 -4.43 -26.34 -0.23
CA VAL A 58 -4.46 -27.80 0.04
C VAL A 58 -3.08 -28.36 0.34
N ASP A 59 -2.02 -27.72 -0.12
CA ASP A 59 -0.62 -28.15 0.08
C ASP A 59 0.03 -27.46 1.29
N MET A 60 -0.65 -26.52 1.94
CA MET A 60 -0.13 -25.83 3.12
C MET A 60 -0.14 -26.73 4.35
N SER A 61 1.03 -26.96 4.92
CA SER A 61 1.25 -27.72 6.17
C SER A 61 0.96 -26.90 7.43
N ALA A 62 0.87 -25.58 7.31
CA ALA A 62 0.58 -24.63 8.39
C ALA A 62 -0.56 -23.70 7.98
N GLU A 63 -1.28 -23.14 8.96
CA GLU A 63 -2.34 -22.13 8.72
C GLU A 63 -1.77 -20.84 8.14
N THR A 64 -0.50 -20.56 8.41
CA THR A 64 0.19 -19.36 7.93
C THR A 64 1.59 -19.73 7.42
N ILE A 65 1.94 -19.17 6.26
CA ILE A 65 3.28 -19.22 5.67
C ILE A 65 3.76 -17.79 5.53
N THR A 66 5.00 -17.49 5.93
CA THR A 66 5.64 -16.20 5.70
C THR A 66 6.76 -16.34 4.67
N ILE A 67 6.87 -15.37 3.78
CA ILE A 67 7.89 -15.31 2.73
C ILE A 67 8.57 -13.96 2.80
N HIS A 68 9.90 -13.95 2.89
CA HIS A 68 10.69 -12.72 2.87
C HIS A 68 11.98 -12.92 2.07
N SER A 69 12.45 -11.87 1.42
CA SER A 69 13.74 -11.90 0.74
C SER A 69 14.88 -11.83 1.76
N ALA A 70 15.94 -12.60 1.53
CA ALA A 70 17.14 -12.59 2.37
C ALA A 70 17.96 -11.29 2.23
N GLU A 71 17.81 -10.55 1.12
CA GLU A 71 18.61 -9.37 0.76
C GLU A 71 17.74 -8.12 0.51
N GLU A 72 16.57 -8.03 1.15
CA GLU A 72 15.59 -6.94 0.96
C GLU A 72 15.12 -6.75 -0.50
N ALA A 73 15.30 -7.75 -1.35
CA ALA A 73 14.83 -7.73 -2.71
C ALA A 73 13.30 -7.85 -2.76
N LYS A 74 12.71 -7.42 -3.87
CA LYS A 74 11.26 -7.53 -4.06
C LYS A 74 10.85 -8.97 -4.36
N LEU A 75 9.66 -9.31 -3.88
CA LEU A 75 8.96 -10.56 -4.16
C LEU A 75 7.92 -10.32 -5.25
N GLU A 76 8.04 -10.95 -6.38
CA GLU A 76 7.04 -10.92 -7.45
C GLU A 76 5.96 -11.97 -7.16
N ILE A 77 4.69 -11.59 -7.26
CA ILE A 77 3.58 -12.56 -7.22
C ILE A 77 3.13 -12.81 -8.66
N THR A 78 3.67 -13.85 -9.30
CA THR A 78 3.47 -14.13 -10.72
C THR A 78 2.06 -14.64 -11.05
N SER A 79 1.28 -15.03 -10.04
CA SER A 79 -0.13 -15.40 -10.17
C SER A 79 -1.08 -14.19 -10.16
N ILE A 80 -0.58 -12.97 -9.97
CA ILE A 80 -1.35 -11.72 -10.00
C ILE A 80 -0.87 -10.85 -11.15
N LYS A 81 -1.82 -10.17 -11.81
CA LYS A 81 -1.53 -9.12 -12.78
C LYS A 81 -2.19 -7.81 -12.39
N ARG A 82 -1.56 -6.71 -12.79
CA ARG A 82 -2.10 -5.34 -12.77
C ARG A 82 -1.94 -4.80 -14.20
N GLY A 83 -3.03 -4.91 -14.99
CA GLY A 83 -2.96 -4.82 -16.44
C GLY A 83 -2.04 -5.93 -16.99
N GLU A 84 -1.02 -5.56 -17.77
CA GLU A 84 -0.04 -6.50 -18.32
C GLU A 84 1.15 -6.77 -17.38
N ARG A 85 1.26 -6.06 -16.24
CA ARG A 85 2.39 -6.19 -15.31
C ARG A 85 2.18 -7.29 -14.27
N ILE A 86 3.29 -7.93 -13.89
CA ILE A 86 3.41 -8.71 -12.66
C ILE A 86 3.86 -7.74 -11.56
N PRO A 87 3.08 -7.56 -10.48
CA PRO A 87 3.46 -6.68 -9.38
C PRO A 87 4.57 -7.29 -8.52
N SER A 88 5.40 -6.41 -7.94
CA SER A 88 6.49 -6.81 -7.05
C SER A 88 6.41 -6.06 -5.73
N TYR A 89 6.66 -6.74 -4.63
CA TYR A 89 6.39 -6.28 -3.27
C TYR A 89 7.64 -6.27 -2.42
N ARG A 90 7.84 -5.22 -1.63
CA ARG A 90 8.83 -5.14 -0.56
C ARG A 90 8.29 -5.78 0.71
N GLY A 91 9.16 -6.00 1.68
CA GLY A 91 8.78 -6.52 3.00
C GLY A 91 8.46 -8.01 2.99
N THR A 92 7.51 -8.42 3.80
CA THR A 92 7.12 -9.81 4.00
C THR A 92 5.75 -10.10 3.40
N LEU A 93 5.61 -11.23 2.75
CA LEU A 93 4.31 -11.78 2.35
C LEU A 93 3.87 -12.83 3.39
N GLU A 94 2.70 -12.65 3.95
CA GLU A 94 2.05 -13.58 4.85
C GLU A 94 0.88 -14.22 4.11
N LEU A 95 0.95 -15.55 3.92
CA LEU A 95 -0.08 -16.34 3.25
C LEU A 95 -0.91 -17.05 4.32
N LYS A 96 -2.18 -16.68 4.44
CA LYS A 96 -3.11 -17.28 5.42
C LYS A 96 -4.08 -18.21 4.72
N LYS A 97 -4.13 -19.45 5.18
CA LYS A 97 -5.09 -20.44 4.70
C LYS A 97 -6.51 -20.05 5.11
N ASN A 98 -7.42 -20.07 4.17
CA ASN A 98 -8.86 -19.89 4.40
C ASN A 98 -9.66 -20.95 3.64
N GLY A 99 -9.87 -22.09 4.26
CA GLY A 99 -10.48 -23.24 3.60
C GLY A 99 -9.64 -23.73 2.41
N LYS A 100 -10.17 -23.59 1.19
CA LYS A 100 -9.48 -23.96 -0.05
C LYS A 100 -8.77 -22.78 -0.74
N LYS A 101 -8.85 -21.60 -0.17
CA LYS A 101 -8.29 -20.36 -0.68
C LYS A 101 -7.13 -19.86 0.21
N ILE A 102 -6.41 -18.87 -0.29
CA ILE A 102 -5.32 -18.20 0.41
C ILE A 102 -5.60 -16.70 0.44
N ARG A 103 -5.42 -16.08 1.60
CA ARG A 103 -5.34 -14.62 1.76
C ARG A 103 -3.87 -14.23 1.79
N ILE A 104 -3.53 -13.15 1.11
CA ILE A 104 -2.16 -12.63 1.08
C ILE A 104 -2.12 -11.30 1.81
N ILE A 105 -1.28 -11.17 2.83
CA ILE A 105 -0.99 -9.90 3.49
C ILE A 105 0.45 -9.53 3.19
N ASN A 106 0.66 -8.32 2.69
CA ASN A 106 1.98 -7.75 2.55
C ASN A 106 2.24 -6.83 3.75
N GLU A 107 3.21 -7.20 4.58
CA GLU A 107 3.65 -6.39 5.72
C GLU A 107 4.99 -5.74 5.42
N LEU A 108 5.04 -4.39 5.55
CA LEU A 108 6.22 -3.62 5.23
C LEU A 108 6.21 -2.26 5.97
N PRO A 109 7.37 -1.58 6.08
CA PRO A 109 7.44 -0.22 6.58
C PRO A 109 6.54 0.73 5.78
N LEU A 110 5.85 1.66 6.46
CA LEU A 110 4.90 2.59 5.84
C LEU A 110 5.52 3.38 4.68
N GLU A 111 6.76 3.86 4.83
CA GLU A 111 7.41 4.62 3.76
C GLU A 111 7.64 3.75 2.49
N GLN A 112 7.99 2.48 2.67
CA GLN A 112 8.14 1.55 1.54
C GLN A 112 6.80 1.21 0.87
N TYR A 113 5.70 1.19 1.62
CA TYR A 113 4.35 1.08 1.05
C TYR A 113 4.05 2.27 0.13
N LEU A 114 4.42 3.49 0.55
CA LEU A 114 4.19 4.69 -0.24
C LEU A 114 4.99 4.72 -1.55
N TYR A 115 6.12 4.03 -1.67
CA TYR A 115 6.84 3.87 -2.94
C TYR A 115 5.99 3.14 -4.00
N GLY A 116 5.12 2.23 -3.57
CA GLY A 116 4.19 1.54 -4.47
C GLY A 116 2.86 2.26 -4.68
N VAL A 117 2.46 3.13 -3.74
CA VAL A 117 1.23 3.92 -3.82
C VAL A 117 1.41 5.14 -4.71
N LEU A 118 2.46 5.92 -4.46
CA LEU A 118 2.61 7.22 -5.10
C LEU A 118 2.61 7.16 -6.64
N PRO A 119 3.40 6.30 -7.31
CA PRO A 119 3.34 6.18 -8.76
C PRO A 119 2.05 5.52 -9.28
N SER A 120 1.33 4.81 -8.41
CA SER A 120 0.05 4.18 -8.75
C SER A 120 -1.12 5.18 -8.74
N GLU A 121 -0.98 6.28 -7.99
CA GLU A 121 -2.01 7.32 -7.84
C GLU A 121 -1.70 8.59 -8.64
N MET A 122 -0.42 8.88 -8.90
CA MET A 122 0.02 10.10 -9.58
C MET A 122 1.19 9.80 -10.52
N PRO A 123 1.14 10.23 -11.80
CA PRO A 123 2.28 10.08 -12.70
C PRO A 123 3.56 10.71 -12.13
N ALA A 124 4.67 9.96 -12.18
CA ALA A 124 5.94 10.41 -11.61
C ALA A 124 6.57 11.62 -12.34
N GLU A 125 6.06 11.94 -13.53
CA GLU A 125 6.47 13.12 -14.31
C GLU A 125 5.90 14.44 -13.78
N TYR A 126 4.96 14.39 -12.85
CA TYR A 126 4.40 15.60 -12.22
C TYR A 126 5.48 16.40 -11.47
N PRO A 127 5.27 17.71 -11.25
CA PRO A 127 6.21 18.54 -10.52
C PRO A 127 6.55 17.96 -9.14
N GLU A 128 7.81 18.09 -8.71
CA GLU A 128 8.28 17.57 -7.42
C GLU A 128 7.41 18.02 -6.24
N ALA A 129 6.97 19.28 -6.26
CA ALA A 129 6.09 19.81 -5.22
C ALA A 129 4.74 19.07 -5.15
N ALA A 130 4.18 18.66 -6.30
CA ALA A 130 2.95 17.88 -6.36
C ALA A 130 3.17 16.44 -5.84
N LEU A 131 4.27 15.80 -6.23
CA LEU A 131 4.64 14.47 -5.72
C LEU A 131 4.83 14.49 -4.20
N ARG A 132 5.52 15.51 -3.66
CA ARG A 132 5.71 15.69 -2.21
C ARG A 132 4.38 15.91 -1.48
N ALA A 133 3.50 16.76 -2.03
CA ALA A 133 2.16 16.96 -1.46
C ALA A 133 1.35 15.65 -1.44
N GLN A 134 1.37 14.90 -2.55
CA GLN A 134 0.69 13.62 -2.66
C GLN A 134 1.26 12.59 -1.67
N ALA A 135 2.59 12.53 -1.47
CA ALA A 135 3.22 11.66 -0.49
C ALA A 135 2.73 11.96 0.94
N VAL A 136 2.63 13.24 1.33
CA VAL A 136 2.09 13.66 2.64
C VAL A 136 0.61 13.29 2.77
N CYS A 137 -0.20 13.49 1.73
CA CYS A 137 -1.61 13.11 1.72
C CYS A 137 -1.78 11.59 1.84
N ALA A 138 -1.03 10.82 1.06
CA ALA A 138 -1.08 9.35 1.06
C ALA A 138 -0.66 8.78 2.42
N ARG A 139 0.39 9.34 3.04
CA ARG A 139 0.84 8.95 4.39
C ARG A 139 -0.23 9.23 5.43
N SER A 140 -0.83 10.42 5.39
CA SER A 140 -1.89 10.81 6.33
C SER A 140 -3.12 9.90 6.20
N TYR A 141 -3.46 9.52 4.98
CA TYR A 141 -4.54 8.57 4.72
C TYR A 141 -4.20 7.19 5.30
N ALA A 142 -3.02 6.64 5.00
CA ALA A 142 -2.58 5.34 5.48
C ALA A 142 -2.54 5.28 7.02
N GLU A 143 -1.97 6.30 7.68
CA GLU A 143 -1.97 6.43 9.13
C GLU A 143 -3.39 6.45 9.72
N LYS A 144 -4.29 7.12 9.05
CA LYS A 144 -5.69 7.15 9.48
C LYS A 144 -6.38 5.79 9.33
N GLN A 145 -6.06 5.03 8.26
CA GLN A 145 -6.59 3.67 8.08
C GLN A 145 -6.06 2.70 9.14
N LYS A 146 -4.84 2.88 9.64
CA LYS A 146 -4.31 2.08 10.76
C LYS A 146 -5.15 2.19 12.03
N GLN A 147 -5.84 3.31 12.21
CA GLN A 147 -6.77 3.53 13.33
C GLN A 147 -8.16 2.91 13.09
N ASN A 148 -8.45 2.53 11.84
CA ASN A 148 -9.72 1.91 11.45
C ASN A 148 -9.62 0.38 11.52
N ASN A 149 -10.72 -0.27 11.94
CA ASN A 149 -10.78 -1.73 12.03
C ASN A 149 -11.60 -2.37 10.89
N ARG A 150 -11.71 -1.70 9.73
CA ARG A 150 -12.58 -2.17 8.63
C ARG A 150 -12.16 -3.52 8.04
N LEU A 151 -10.85 -3.82 8.03
CA LEU A 151 -10.28 -5.07 7.54
C LEU A 151 -9.73 -5.96 8.66
N LYS A 152 -10.22 -5.79 9.89
CA LYS A 152 -9.78 -6.58 11.05
C LYS A 152 -9.92 -8.09 10.84
N GLU A 153 -10.97 -8.53 10.14
CA GLU A 153 -11.20 -9.96 9.84
C GLU A 153 -10.11 -10.55 8.94
N TYR A 154 -9.41 -9.69 8.17
CA TYR A 154 -8.28 -10.06 7.30
C TYR A 154 -6.93 -9.84 7.99
N ASP A 155 -6.91 -9.23 9.18
CA ASP A 155 -5.68 -8.80 9.85
C ASP A 155 -4.86 -7.83 8.98
N ALA A 156 -5.56 -6.87 8.37
CA ALA A 156 -5.00 -5.84 7.50
C ALA A 156 -5.59 -4.46 7.83
N GLN A 157 -4.89 -3.38 7.46
CA GLN A 157 -5.37 -2.01 7.62
C GLN A 157 -6.00 -1.47 6.32
N VAL A 158 -5.44 -1.87 5.18
CA VAL A 158 -5.88 -1.47 3.84
C VAL A 158 -5.87 -2.68 2.90
N ASP A 159 -6.59 -2.58 1.79
CA ASP A 159 -6.32 -3.43 0.62
C ASP A 159 -5.64 -2.62 -0.49
N ASP A 160 -5.18 -3.30 -1.54
CA ASP A 160 -4.40 -2.71 -2.63
C ASP A 160 -5.25 -2.07 -3.73
N SER A 161 -6.58 -1.97 -3.55
CA SER A 161 -7.53 -1.51 -4.56
C SER A 161 -7.92 -0.04 -4.39
N VAL A 162 -8.72 0.45 -5.34
CA VAL A 162 -9.34 1.80 -5.31
C VAL A 162 -10.27 2.04 -4.11
N ALA A 163 -10.65 1.00 -3.35
CA ALA A 163 -11.43 1.14 -2.14
C ALA A 163 -10.62 1.81 -1.00
N TYR A 164 -9.29 1.76 -1.11
CA TYR A 164 -8.33 2.39 -0.21
C TYR A 164 -7.37 3.28 -1.00
N GLN A 165 -6.17 2.80 -1.28
CA GLN A 165 -5.18 3.45 -2.14
C GLN A 165 -4.63 2.41 -3.11
N VAL A 166 -4.61 2.74 -4.39
CA VAL A 166 -4.07 1.82 -5.39
C VAL A 166 -2.60 1.55 -5.09
N TYR A 167 -2.26 0.28 -4.93
CA TYR A 167 -0.91 -0.14 -4.55
C TYR A 167 -0.33 -1.10 -5.58
N GLN A 168 0.89 -0.80 -6.07
CA GLN A 168 1.63 -1.62 -7.03
C GLN A 168 0.95 -1.81 -8.40
N SER A 169 0.05 -0.91 -8.82
CA SER A 169 -0.47 -0.90 -10.19
C SER A 169 0.56 -0.37 -11.19
N GLN A 170 1.47 0.50 -10.72
CA GLN A 170 2.63 1.00 -11.46
C GLN A 170 3.94 0.59 -10.77
N PRO A 171 5.05 0.51 -11.53
CA PRO A 171 6.36 0.28 -10.93
C PRO A 171 6.76 1.45 -10.04
N GLU A 172 7.61 1.18 -9.05
CA GLU A 172 8.26 2.25 -8.28
C GLU A 172 9.08 3.15 -9.22
N ASP A 173 9.11 4.43 -8.91
CA ASP A 173 9.84 5.47 -9.65
C ASP A 173 10.74 6.24 -8.69
N GLU A 174 11.98 6.55 -9.10
CA GLU A 174 12.97 7.20 -8.25
C GLU A 174 12.55 8.61 -7.81
N ARG A 175 11.83 9.35 -8.66
CA ARG A 175 11.32 10.69 -8.33
C ARG A 175 10.20 10.61 -7.29
N ALA A 176 9.32 9.62 -7.44
CA ALA A 176 8.26 9.34 -6.48
C ALA A 176 8.86 8.89 -5.13
N ASN A 177 9.82 7.96 -5.15
CA ASN A 177 10.51 7.50 -3.95
C ASN A 177 11.21 8.67 -3.24
N LYS A 178 11.93 9.52 -4.00
CA LYS A 178 12.56 10.73 -3.44
C LYS A 178 11.54 11.66 -2.78
N ALA A 179 10.37 11.87 -3.37
CA ALA A 179 9.32 12.71 -2.79
C ALA A 179 8.77 12.14 -1.46
N VAL A 180 8.66 10.81 -1.34
CA VAL A 180 8.31 10.13 -0.09
C VAL A 180 9.42 10.35 0.95
N ASP A 181 10.69 10.14 0.60
CA ASP A 181 11.82 10.28 1.51
C ASP A 181 11.98 11.73 2.01
N ASP A 182 11.88 12.71 1.11
CA ASP A 182 11.96 14.14 1.44
C ASP A 182 10.85 14.62 2.38
N THR A 183 9.74 13.88 2.45
CA THR A 183 8.59 14.18 3.29
C THR A 183 8.35 13.14 4.40
N LYS A 184 9.34 12.30 4.68
CA LYS A 184 9.24 11.21 5.64
C LYS A 184 8.66 11.68 6.98
N GLY A 185 7.65 10.97 7.47
CA GLY A 185 6.99 11.25 8.75
C GLY A 185 6.07 12.47 8.76
N LEU A 186 5.98 13.27 7.67
CA LEU A 186 5.06 14.40 7.60
C LEU A 186 3.64 13.93 7.33
N VAL A 187 2.70 14.42 8.14
CA VAL A 187 1.26 14.15 8.01
C VAL A 187 0.45 15.45 8.12
N VAL A 188 -0.76 15.45 7.60
CA VAL A 188 -1.69 16.58 7.70
C VAL A 188 -2.57 16.41 8.93
N CYS A 189 -2.62 17.44 9.76
CA CYS A 189 -3.49 17.49 10.94
C CYS A 189 -4.40 18.70 10.91
N SER A 190 -5.60 18.56 11.49
CA SER A 190 -6.50 19.65 11.84
C SER A 190 -6.52 19.76 13.36
N GLY A 191 -5.84 20.77 13.92
CA GLY A 191 -5.49 20.79 15.33
C GLY A 191 -4.59 19.58 15.69
N ASN A 192 -5.00 18.77 16.66
CA ASN A 192 -4.28 17.57 17.10
C ASN A 192 -4.84 16.27 16.51
N ILE A 193 -5.71 16.36 15.49
CA ILE A 193 -6.38 15.20 14.89
C ILE A 193 -5.85 15.02 13.46
N LEU A 194 -5.47 13.79 13.12
CA LEU A 194 -5.05 13.42 11.77
C LEU A 194 -6.19 13.69 10.77
N ALA A 195 -5.91 14.49 9.75
CA ALA A 195 -6.90 14.90 8.76
C ALA A 195 -7.26 13.75 7.79
N SER A 196 -8.47 13.80 7.22
CA SER A 196 -8.82 12.99 6.06
C SER A 196 -8.33 13.73 4.82
N THR A 197 -7.41 13.12 4.09
CA THR A 197 -6.75 13.72 2.95
C THR A 197 -7.31 13.12 1.66
N TYR A 198 -8.42 13.67 1.18
CA TYR A 198 -8.98 13.30 -0.12
C TYR A 198 -8.29 14.09 -1.23
N PHE A 199 -8.11 13.44 -2.37
CA PHE A 199 -7.52 14.07 -3.56
C PHE A 199 -8.27 13.64 -4.83
N PHE A 200 -8.08 14.37 -5.90
CA PHE A 200 -8.67 14.11 -7.22
C PHE A 200 -7.76 14.66 -8.31
N ALA A 201 -7.84 14.09 -9.50
CA ALA A 201 -6.92 14.41 -10.59
C ALA A 201 -7.18 15.80 -11.20
N THR A 202 -8.42 16.24 -11.26
CA THR A 202 -8.81 17.51 -11.91
C THR A 202 -9.94 18.19 -11.16
N SER A 203 -9.98 19.52 -11.18
CA SER A 203 -11.09 20.32 -10.69
C SER A 203 -11.58 21.31 -11.77
N CYS A 204 -12.80 21.79 -11.61
CA CYS A 204 -13.36 22.86 -12.46
C CYS A 204 -13.10 24.26 -11.90
N GLY A 205 -12.10 24.44 -11.03
CA GLY A 205 -11.78 25.69 -10.36
C GLY A 205 -12.49 25.90 -9.03
N VAL A 206 -13.29 24.92 -8.58
CA VAL A 206 -13.93 24.91 -7.26
C VAL A 206 -13.85 23.51 -6.67
N THR A 207 -13.76 23.42 -5.35
CA THR A 207 -13.95 22.16 -4.62
C THR A 207 -15.32 22.13 -4.00
N THR A 208 -15.84 20.93 -3.72
CA THR A 208 -17.14 20.72 -3.09
C THR A 208 -16.95 20.45 -1.59
N SER A 209 -17.88 20.91 -0.75
CA SER A 209 -17.85 20.62 0.68
C SER A 209 -18.08 19.13 0.98
N SER A 210 -17.43 18.64 2.05
CA SER A 210 -17.46 17.24 2.44
C SER A 210 -18.84 16.66 2.71
N ASP A 211 -19.77 17.46 3.26
CA ASP A 211 -21.15 17.07 3.51
C ASP A 211 -21.91 16.75 2.23
N SER A 212 -21.63 17.46 1.13
CA SER A 212 -22.26 17.24 -0.17
C SER A 212 -21.71 16.03 -0.92
N VAL A 213 -20.40 15.70 -0.78
CA VAL A 213 -19.75 14.61 -1.51
C VAL A 213 -19.77 13.30 -0.72
N LEU A 214 -19.52 13.40 0.59
CA LEU A 214 -19.44 12.21 1.46
C LEU A 214 -20.78 11.83 2.08
N PHE A 215 -21.84 12.54 1.73
CA PHE A 215 -23.19 12.33 2.29
C PHE A 215 -23.20 12.32 3.81
N THR A 216 -22.36 13.13 4.45
CA THR A 216 -22.28 13.24 5.91
C THR A 216 -23.20 14.37 6.37
N ASN A 217 -23.84 14.19 7.55
CA ASN A 217 -24.69 15.22 8.14
C ASN A 217 -23.90 16.34 8.85
N LYS A 218 -22.57 16.35 8.72
CA LYS A 218 -21.69 17.34 9.32
C LYS A 218 -20.63 17.78 8.33
N GLU A 219 -20.57 19.09 8.14
CA GLU A 219 -19.46 19.73 7.44
C GLU A 219 -18.16 19.52 8.24
N ILE A 220 -17.10 19.11 7.56
CA ILE A 220 -15.75 19.06 8.11
C ILE A 220 -15.05 20.34 7.67
N SER A 221 -14.75 21.23 8.60
CA SER A 221 -14.28 22.61 8.31
C SER A 221 -13.08 22.68 7.37
N TYR A 222 -12.12 21.75 7.49
CA TYR A 222 -10.94 21.71 6.59
C TYR A 222 -11.23 21.04 5.24
N LEU A 223 -12.44 20.53 5.01
CA LEU A 223 -12.94 19.98 3.75
C LEU A 223 -14.12 20.82 3.21
N ALA A 224 -14.21 22.07 3.60
CA ALA A 224 -15.18 23.01 3.04
C ALA A 224 -14.85 23.31 1.58
N GLY A 225 -15.91 23.52 0.77
CA GLY A 225 -15.75 23.90 -0.62
C GLY A 225 -15.03 25.25 -0.77
N GLN A 226 -14.09 25.32 -1.68
CA GLN A 226 -13.30 26.53 -1.94
C GLN A 226 -13.20 26.82 -3.44
N VAL A 227 -13.18 28.07 -3.79
CA VAL A 227 -12.80 28.55 -5.13
C VAL A 227 -11.28 28.47 -5.22
N GLN A 228 -10.78 27.77 -6.22
CA GLN A 228 -9.33 27.71 -6.50
C GLN A 228 -9.01 28.97 -7.34
N SER A 229 -8.26 29.90 -6.75
CA SER A 229 -7.72 31.02 -7.53
C SER A 229 -6.60 30.46 -8.40
N THR A 230 -6.78 30.52 -9.72
CA THR A 230 -5.68 30.37 -10.65
C THR A 230 -4.98 31.71 -10.72
N ASP A 231 -4.05 31.98 -9.83
CA ASP A 231 -3.03 32.97 -10.07
C ASP A 231 -2.12 32.43 -11.17
N ILE A 232 -2.58 32.55 -12.41
CA ILE A 232 -1.70 32.51 -13.58
C ILE A 232 -0.99 33.86 -13.53
N SER A 233 0.07 33.97 -12.77
CA SER A 233 1.05 35.03 -12.99
C SER A 233 1.78 34.66 -14.28
N ASP A 234 1.57 35.46 -15.32
CA ASP A 234 2.34 35.45 -16.58
C ASP A 234 3.86 35.40 -16.34
#